data_1a04a70b4f654760bddca0827639111c
#
_entry.id   1a04a70b4f654760bddca0827639111c
#
_cell.length_a   1.000
_cell.length_b   1.000
_cell.length_c   1.000
_cell.angle_alpha   90.00
_cell.angle_beta   90.00
_cell.angle_gamma   90.00
#
_symmetry.space_group_name_H-M   'P 1'
#
loop_
_entity.id
_entity.type
_entity.pdbx_description
1 polymer ?
#
loop_
_entity_poly.entity_id
_entity_poly.type
_entity_poly.pdbx_seq_one_letter_code
_entity_poly.pdbx_strand_id
1 'polypeptide(L)'
;MSHWLREQLTLSLPLAMRALQAALDAAAQQQVKVSLVIVDASGLPVHSAHMDGAPRPAQAIALRKALTAAGFGMPTGDWGQRLAQCSEAVRTGLPLQPDMALFGGGEPLRHAGQVIGAMGVSGASEAIDTLCAKAAAAQVAALLHEG
;
A
#
# COMPACT_ATOMS: atom_id res chain seq x y z
N MET A 1 -1.12 -16.48 25.94
CA MET A 1 -0.41 -15.18 25.85
C MET A 1 -0.87 -14.26 26.96
N SER A 2 0.05 -13.62 27.61
CA SER A 2 -0.26 -12.63 28.66
C SER A 2 -0.98 -11.42 28.06
N HIS A 3 -1.93 -10.85 28.83
CA HIS A 3 -2.60 -9.61 28.43
C HIS A 3 -1.64 -8.38 28.38
N TRP A 4 -0.42 -8.54 28.90
CA TRP A 4 0.62 -7.52 28.83
C TRP A 4 1.35 -7.51 27.47
N LEU A 5 1.14 -8.52 26.64
CA LEU A 5 1.81 -8.70 25.37
C LEU A 5 0.77 -8.87 24.27
N ARG A 6 1.10 -8.43 23.08
CA ARG A 6 0.31 -8.73 21.89
C ARG A 6 1.22 -9.26 20.79
N GLU A 7 0.69 -10.18 20.01
CA GLU A 7 1.35 -10.68 18.81
C GLU A 7 0.89 -9.87 17.61
N GLN A 8 1.81 -9.63 16.69
CA GLN A 8 1.49 -8.96 15.44
C GLN A 8 2.07 -9.77 14.29
N LEU A 9 1.18 -10.24 13.40
CA LEU A 9 1.61 -10.87 12.17
C LEU A 9 2.17 -9.81 11.24
N THR A 10 3.26 -10.16 10.56
CA THR A 10 3.83 -9.27 9.54
C THR A 10 4.34 -10.12 8.39
N LEU A 11 4.29 -9.57 7.18
CA LEU A 11 4.74 -10.29 6.00
C LEU A 11 6.25 -10.47 6.00
N SER A 12 6.70 -11.53 5.34
CA SER A 12 8.11 -11.83 5.14
C SER A 12 8.60 -11.17 3.84
N LEU A 13 9.93 -11.08 3.69
CA LEU A 13 10.50 -10.61 2.43
C LEU A 13 10.09 -11.48 1.23
N PRO A 14 10.12 -12.82 1.31
CA PRO A 14 9.65 -13.63 0.17
C PRO A 14 8.21 -13.32 -0.25
N LEU A 15 7.31 -13.11 0.70
CA LEU A 15 5.93 -12.71 0.38
C LEU A 15 5.90 -11.31 -0.23
N ALA A 16 6.66 -10.37 0.31
CA ALA A 16 6.75 -9.03 -0.23
C ALA A 16 7.22 -9.03 -1.69
N MET A 17 8.22 -9.85 -2.00
CA MET A 17 8.74 -9.97 -3.36
C MET A 17 7.69 -10.50 -4.34
N ARG A 18 6.89 -11.49 -3.92
CA ARG A 18 5.81 -12.05 -4.74
C ARG A 18 4.69 -11.03 -4.96
N ALA A 19 4.32 -10.31 -3.91
CA ALA A 19 3.30 -9.27 -3.99
C ALA A 19 3.73 -8.14 -4.92
N LEU A 20 4.96 -7.66 -4.78
CA LEU A 20 5.48 -6.61 -5.63
C LEU A 20 5.53 -7.05 -7.09
N GLN A 21 5.94 -8.29 -7.35
CA GLN A 21 5.99 -8.81 -8.72
C GLN A 21 4.60 -8.79 -9.37
N ALA A 22 3.55 -9.12 -8.63
CA ALA A 22 2.18 -9.07 -9.17
C ALA A 22 1.78 -7.64 -9.55
N ALA A 23 2.12 -6.65 -8.73
CA ALA A 23 1.85 -5.25 -9.04
C ALA A 23 2.69 -4.77 -10.23
N LEU A 24 3.93 -5.18 -10.32
CA LEU A 24 4.83 -4.85 -11.42
C LEU A 24 4.30 -5.44 -12.74
N ASP A 25 3.84 -6.69 -12.72
CA ASP A 25 3.25 -7.33 -13.90
C ASP A 25 1.99 -6.60 -14.35
N ALA A 26 1.14 -6.18 -13.41
CA ALA A 26 -0.06 -5.39 -13.72
C ALA A 26 0.32 -4.05 -14.38
N ALA A 27 1.34 -3.38 -13.87
CA ALA A 27 1.82 -2.12 -14.45
C ALA A 27 2.34 -2.33 -15.87
N ALA A 28 3.08 -3.40 -16.11
CA ALA A 28 3.59 -3.74 -17.43
C ALA A 28 2.44 -4.01 -18.42
N GLN A 29 1.40 -4.72 -17.98
CA GLN A 29 0.21 -4.96 -18.79
C GLN A 29 -0.52 -3.68 -19.15
N GLN A 30 -0.55 -2.70 -18.24
CA GLN A 30 -1.17 -1.40 -18.47
C GLN A 30 -0.26 -0.45 -19.25
N GLN A 31 0.96 -0.86 -19.57
CA GLN A 31 1.93 -0.06 -20.30
C GLN A 31 2.24 1.27 -19.60
N VAL A 32 2.33 1.22 -18.28
CA VAL A 32 2.69 2.38 -17.45
C VAL A 32 4.01 2.11 -16.73
N LYS A 33 4.60 3.18 -16.23
CA LYS A 33 5.86 3.14 -15.49
C LYS A 33 5.63 3.74 -14.11
N VAL A 34 5.83 2.93 -13.09
CA VAL A 34 5.46 3.28 -11.72
C VAL A 34 6.61 2.95 -10.76
N SER A 35 6.52 3.54 -9.58
CA SER A 35 7.29 3.14 -8.42
C SER A 35 6.41 2.30 -7.50
N LEU A 36 7.00 1.29 -6.87
CA LEU A 36 6.30 0.31 -6.07
C LEU A 36 7.06 0.13 -4.75
N VAL A 37 6.32 0.17 -3.64
CA VAL A 37 6.92 0.00 -2.31
C VAL A 37 6.04 -0.91 -1.49
N ILE A 38 6.66 -1.89 -0.81
CA ILE A 38 5.97 -2.71 0.18
C ILE A 38 6.56 -2.41 1.55
N VAL A 39 5.68 -2.13 2.50
CA VAL A 39 6.03 -2.00 3.91
C VAL A 39 5.45 -3.17 4.69
N ASP A 40 6.07 -3.50 5.83
CA ASP A 40 5.54 -4.51 6.74
C ASP A 40 4.45 -3.92 7.64
N ALA A 41 3.96 -4.72 8.58
CA ALA A 41 2.88 -4.30 9.49
C ALA A 41 3.27 -3.10 10.36
N SER A 42 4.56 -2.88 10.60
CA SER A 42 5.08 -1.75 11.38
C SER A 42 5.39 -0.52 10.53
N GLY A 43 5.22 -0.62 9.22
CA GLY A 43 5.57 0.47 8.30
C GLY A 43 7.02 0.47 7.84
N LEU A 44 7.78 -0.58 8.13
CA LEU A 44 9.16 -0.69 7.65
C LEU A 44 9.15 -1.07 6.17
N PRO A 45 9.80 -0.30 5.28
CA PRO A 45 9.95 -0.72 3.88
C PRO A 45 10.79 -2.00 3.79
N VAL A 46 10.24 -3.04 3.18
CA VAL A 46 10.91 -4.33 3.06
C VAL A 46 11.29 -4.66 1.62
N HIS A 47 10.61 -4.06 0.65
CA HIS A 47 10.92 -4.30 -0.76
C HIS A 47 10.38 -3.16 -1.61
N SER A 48 11.12 -2.76 -2.63
CA SER A 48 10.69 -1.69 -3.54
C SER A 48 11.30 -1.88 -4.91
N ALA A 49 10.67 -1.27 -5.91
CA ALA A 49 11.17 -1.18 -7.27
C ALA A 49 10.72 0.14 -7.89
N HIS A 50 11.57 0.72 -8.70
CA HIS A 50 11.28 1.91 -9.48
C HIS A 50 11.48 1.54 -10.94
N MET A 51 10.39 1.50 -11.72
CA MET A 51 10.50 1.12 -13.13
C MET A 51 11.30 2.16 -13.90
N ASP A 52 12.05 1.68 -14.88
CA ASP A 52 12.83 2.57 -15.74
C ASP A 52 11.90 3.59 -16.40
N GLY A 53 12.22 4.86 -16.25
CA GLY A 53 11.41 5.93 -16.81
C GLY A 53 10.22 6.38 -15.97
N ALA A 54 9.98 5.77 -14.81
CA ALA A 54 8.95 6.26 -13.91
C ALA A 54 9.30 7.66 -13.38
N PRO A 55 8.29 8.50 -13.09
CA PRO A 55 8.57 9.83 -12.53
C PRO A 55 9.31 9.71 -11.20
N ARG A 56 10.39 10.44 -11.02
CA ARG A 56 11.20 10.34 -9.80
C ARG A 56 10.42 10.63 -8.53
N PRO A 57 9.52 11.63 -8.47
CA PRO A 57 8.73 11.87 -7.26
C PRO A 57 7.82 10.71 -6.86
N ALA A 58 7.51 9.80 -7.79
CA ALA A 58 6.62 8.68 -7.53
C ALA A 58 7.16 7.74 -6.44
N GLN A 59 8.48 7.65 -6.27
CA GLN A 59 9.05 6.77 -5.25
C GLN A 59 8.63 7.19 -3.83
N ALA A 60 8.76 8.47 -3.51
CA ALA A 60 8.35 8.97 -2.19
C ALA A 60 6.84 8.88 -2.00
N ILE A 61 6.07 9.13 -3.06
CA ILE A 61 4.61 9.05 -2.99
C ILE A 61 4.15 7.60 -2.80
N ALA A 62 4.77 6.64 -3.49
CA ALA A 62 4.47 5.22 -3.32
C ALA A 62 4.71 4.78 -1.86
N LEU A 63 5.81 5.21 -1.25
CA LEU A 63 6.07 4.93 0.16
C LEU A 63 4.99 5.51 1.06
N ARG A 64 4.59 6.76 0.85
CA ARG A 64 3.54 7.39 1.66
C ARG A 64 2.20 6.67 1.51
N LYS A 65 1.86 6.22 0.32
CA LYS A 65 0.65 5.42 0.09
C LYS A 65 0.70 4.12 0.87
N ALA A 66 1.84 3.42 0.85
CA ALA A 66 2.02 2.19 1.60
C ALA A 66 1.91 2.44 3.11
N LEU A 67 2.58 3.47 3.62
CA LEU A 67 2.53 3.83 5.04
C LEU A 67 1.12 4.19 5.49
N THR A 68 0.40 4.96 4.68
CA THR A 68 -0.98 5.35 4.98
C THR A 68 -1.89 4.13 5.01
N ALA A 69 -1.78 3.24 4.02
CA ALA A 69 -2.60 2.03 3.96
C ALA A 69 -2.30 1.09 5.14
N ALA A 70 -1.04 0.90 5.50
CA ALA A 70 -0.66 0.06 6.63
C ALA A 70 -1.13 0.67 7.96
N GLY A 71 -0.97 1.98 8.12
CA GLY A 71 -1.28 2.66 9.37
C GLY A 71 -2.76 2.74 9.69
N PHE A 72 -3.58 2.98 8.69
CA PHE A 72 -5.04 3.09 8.89
C PHE A 72 -5.80 1.82 8.53
N GLY A 73 -5.15 0.85 7.89
CA GLY A 73 -5.79 -0.42 7.55
C GLY A 73 -6.89 -0.29 6.51
N MET A 74 -6.77 0.65 5.58
CA MET A 74 -7.76 0.84 4.53
C MET A 74 -7.08 1.28 3.22
N PRO A 75 -7.71 1.01 2.06
CA PRO A 75 -7.20 1.51 0.78
C PRO A 75 -7.14 3.04 0.78
N THR A 76 -6.05 3.59 0.25
CA THR A 76 -5.89 5.04 0.25
C THR A 76 -6.89 5.76 -0.66
N GLY A 77 -7.46 5.05 -1.63
CA GLY A 77 -8.51 5.60 -2.49
C GLY A 77 -9.83 5.87 -1.76
N ASP A 78 -10.03 5.29 -0.58
CA ASP A 78 -11.26 5.49 0.21
C ASP A 78 -11.24 6.78 1.03
N TRP A 79 -10.11 7.47 1.08
CA TRP A 79 -9.95 8.66 1.90
C TRP A 79 -10.79 9.84 1.45
N GLY A 80 -11.06 9.97 0.15
CA GLY A 80 -11.92 11.03 -0.34
C GLY A 80 -13.28 11.01 0.32
N GLN A 81 -13.92 9.82 0.37
CA GLN A 81 -15.21 9.63 1.05
C GLN A 81 -15.09 9.82 2.56
N ARG A 82 -14.04 9.28 3.16
CA ARG A 82 -13.86 9.37 4.61
C ARG A 82 -13.66 10.82 5.07
N LEU A 83 -12.83 11.58 4.36
CA LEU A 83 -12.59 12.99 4.69
C LEU A 83 -13.86 13.83 4.57
N ALA A 84 -14.73 13.49 3.62
CA ALA A 84 -16.02 14.21 3.47
C ALA A 84 -16.89 14.12 4.71
N GLN A 85 -16.71 13.09 5.55
CA GLN A 85 -17.45 12.87 6.78
C GLN A 85 -16.73 13.41 8.01
N CYS A 86 -15.54 13.96 7.85
CA CYS A 86 -14.73 14.49 8.95
C CYS A 86 -15.00 15.97 9.18
N SER A 87 -14.53 16.49 10.31
CA SER A 87 -14.55 17.92 10.58
C SER A 87 -13.68 18.68 9.59
N GLU A 88 -13.94 19.97 9.45
CA GLU A 88 -13.11 20.82 8.58
C GLU A 88 -11.64 20.80 9.00
N ALA A 89 -11.37 20.80 10.30
CA ALA A 89 -10.01 20.76 10.81
C ALA A 89 -9.28 19.49 10.37
N VAL A 90 -9.95 18.33 10.39
CA VAL A 90 -9.36 17.06 9.96
C VAL A 90 -9.18 17.06 8.44
N ARG A 91 -10.19 17.52 7.66
CA ARG A 91 -10.06 17.59 6.20
C ARG A 91 -8.87 18.43 5.77
N THR A 92 -8.62 19.53 6.48
CA THR A 92 -7.53 20.45 6.16
C THR A 92 -6.20 19.95 6.70
N GLY A 93 -6.19 19.41 7.92
CA GLY A 93 -4.96 19.10 8.65
C GLY A 93 -4.38 17.72 8.35
N LEU A 94 -5.22 16.70 8.14
CA LEU A 94 -4.72 15.34 7.95
C LEU A 94 -3.84 15.20 6.70
N PRO A 95 -4.21 15.76 5.54
CA PRO A 95 -3.35 15.66 4.36
C PRO A 95 -1.97 16.30 4.52
N LEU A 96 -1.80 17.18 5.49
CA LEU A 96 -0.54 17.87 5.76
C LEU A 96 0.37 17.09 6.72
N GLN A 97 -0.12 16.00 7.32
CA GLN A 97 0.70 15.21 8.23
C GLN A 97 1.79 14.47 7.47
N PRO A 98 2.95 14.21 8.13
CA PRO A 98 4.02 13.43 7.50
C PRO A 98 3.52 12.05 7.08
N ASP A 99 4.07 11.52 5.99
CA ASP A 99 3.82 10.16 5.50
C ASP A 99 2.37 9.89 5.14
N MET A 100 1.60 10.92 4.83
CA MET A 100 0.21 10.79 4.39
C MET A 100 0.09 10.94 2.87
N ALA A 101 -0.63 10.00 2.26
CA ALA A 101 -1.06 10.10 0.87
C ALA A 101 -2.49 9.57 0.80
N LEU A 102 -3.45 10.48 0.67
CA LEU A 102 -4.88 10.19 0.85
C LEU A 102 -5.59 10.09 -0.49
N PHE A 103 -4.97 9.43 -1.44
CA PHE A 103 -5.51 9.16 -2.77
C PHE A 103 -5.04 7.79 -3.26
N GLY A 104 -5.74 7.23 -4.25
CA GLY A 104 -5.61 5.84 -4.63
C GLY A 104 -4.22 5.38 -5.03
N GLY A 105 -3.92 4.12 -4.72
CA GLY A 105 -2.66 3.45 -5.02
C GLY A 105 -2.00 2.80 -3.81
N GLY A 106 -2.55 2.98 -2.61
CA GLY A 106 -2.11 2.24 -1.42
C GLY A 106 -3.14 1.19 -1.05
N GLU A 107 -2.69 -0.03 -0.80
CA GLU A 107 -3.58 -1.15 -0.52
C GLU A 107 -3.05 -1.93 0.67
N PRO A 108 -3.82 -2.11 1.75
CA PRO A 108 -3.38 -2.96 2.84
C PRO A 108 -3.34 -4.41 2.40
N LEU A 109 -2.33 -5.13 2.86
CA LEU A 109 -2.19 -6.57 2.65
C LEU A 109 -2.66 -7.25 3.92
N ARG A 110 -3.57 -8.22 3.79
CA ARG A 110 -4.26 -8.79 4.95
C ARG A 110 -4.13 -10.30 4.99
N HIS A 111 -4.16 -10.82 6.20
CA HIS A 111 -4.32 -12.25 6.48
C HIS A 111 -5.20 -12.41 7.71
N ALA A 112 -6.23 -13.23 7.60
CA ALA A 112 -7.16 -13.50 8.71
C ALA A 112 -7.68 -12.21 9.38
N GLY A 113 -7.99 -11.20 8.58
CA GLY A 113 -8.49 -9.91 9.06
C GLY A 113 -7.44 -8.96 9.61
N GLN A 114 -6.17 -9.38 9.69
CA GLN A 114 -5.09 -8.54 10.19
C GLN A 114 -4.31 -7.92 9.04
N VAL A 115 -3.90 -6.66 9.20
CA VAL A 115 -3.01 -5.99 8.27
C VAL A 115 -1.59 -6.48 8.53
N ILE A 116 -1.01 -7.17 7.56
CA ILE A 116 0.36 -7.72 7.66
C ILE A 116 1.39 -6.87 6.93
N GLY A 117 0.95 -5.84 6.25
CA GLY A 117 1.77 -4.92 5.48
C GLY A 117 0.91 -4.13 4.51
N ALA A 118 1.54 -3.44 3.58
CA ALA A 118 0.82 -2.67 2.56
C ALA A 118 1.65 -2.49 1.31
N MET A 119 0.96 -2.32 0.18
CA MET A 119 1.53 -2.01 -1.12
C MET A 119 1.21 -0.57 -1.48
N GLY A 120 2.22 0.19 -1.92
CA GLY A 120 2.03 1.53 -2.49
C GLY A 120 2.52 1.58 -3.92
N VAL A 121 1.71 2.14 -4.81
CA VAL A 121 2.02 2.31 -6.23
C VAL A 121 1.75 3.75 -6.62
N SER A 122 2.69 4.37 -7.31
CA SER A 122 2.57 5.74 -7.79
C SER A 122 3.29 5.91 -9.12
N GLY A 123 2.79 6.82 -9.96
CA GLY A 123 3.43 7.17 -11.23
C GLY A 123 2.50 7.13 -12.43
N ALA A 124 1.32 6.50 -12.33
CA ALA A 124 0.29 6.49 -13.36
C ALA A 124 -0.93 7.28 -12.86
N SER A 125 -2.09 7.07 -13.46
CA SER A 125 -3.32 7.64 -12.95
C SER A 125 -3.68 6.98 -11.62
N GLU A 126 -4.48 7.65 -10.81
CA GLU A 126 -4.97 7.10 -9.55
C GLU A 126 -5.67 5.75 -9.75
N ALA A 127 -6.48 5.64 -10.79
CA ALA A 127 -7.19 4.40 -11.11
C ALA A 127 -6.23 3.25 -11.44
N ILE A 128 -5.19 3.52 -12.24
CA ILE A 128 -4.21 2.48 -12.61
C ILE A 128 -3.30 2.15 -11.44
N ASP A 129 -2.86 3.14 -10.67
CA ASP A 129 -2.08 2.88 -9.45
C ASP A 129 -2.85 1.95 -8.51
N THR A 130 -4.14 2.20 -8.33
CA THR A 130 -5.03 1.37 -7.51
C THR A 130 -5.15 -0.05 -8.06
N LEU A 131 -5.33 -0.18 -9.38
CA LEU A 131 -5.41 -1.49 -10.03
C LEU A 131 -4.14 -2.31 -9.77
N CYS A 132 -2.98 -1.71 -9.90
CA CYS A 132 -1.71 -2.38 -9.64
C CYS A 132 -1.56 -2.78 -8.17
N ALA A 133 -1.91 -1.89 -7.25
CA ALA A 133 -1.83 -2.19 -5.82
C ALA A 133 -2.77 -3.33 -5.43
N LYS A 134 -3.97 -3.37 -6.01
CA LYS A 134 -4.92 -4.47 -5.78
C LYS A 134 -4.43 -5.80 -6.32
N ALA A 135 -3.64 -5.80 -7.38
CA ALA A 135 -3.04 -7.03 -7.89
C ALA A 135 -2.09 -7.65 -6.85
N ALA A 136 -1.33 -6.82 -6.13
CA ALA A 136 -0.49 -7.29 -5.02
C ALA A 136 -1.33 -7.89 -3.90
N ALA A 137 -2.41 -7.23 -3.50
CA ALA A 137 -3.30 -7.72 -2.45
C ALA A 137 -3.94 -9.06 -2.85
N ALA A 138 -4.36 -9.21 -4.10
CA ALA A 138 -4.92 -10.46 -4.61
C ALA A 138 -3.89 -11.60 -4.58
N GLN A 139 -2.65 -11.32 -4.95
CA GLN A 139 -1.57 -12.32 -4.92
C GLN A 139 -1.28 -12.79 -3.49
N VAL A 140 -1.24 -11.86 -2.54
CA VAL A 140 -1.05 -12.19 -1.12
C VAL A 140 -2.19 -13.10 -0.63
N ALA A 141 -3.44 -12.74 -0.93
CA ALA A 141 -4.59 -13.54 -0.54
C ALA A 141 -4.51 -14.96 -1.13
N ALA A 142 -4.14 -15.08 -2.41
CA ALA A 142 -4.01 -16.37 -3.07
C ALA A 142 -2.92 -17.25 -2.44
N LEU A 143 -1.74 -16.66 -2.19
CA LEU A 143 -0.61 -17.41 -1.62
C LEU A 143 -0.89 -17.87 -0.19
N LEU A 144 -1.52 -17.02 0.62
CA LEU A 144 -1.79 -17.34 2.02
C LEU A 144 -2.98 -18.30 2.16
N HIS A 145 -3.91 -18.29 1.21
CA HIS A 145 -5.00 -19.26 1.18
C HIS A 145 -4.49 -20.66 0.87
N GLU A 146 -3.48 -20.78 0.00
CA GLU A 146 -2.87 -22.06 -0.36
C GLU A 146 -1.90 -22.59 0.71
N GLY A 147 -1.34 -21.69 1.50
CA GLY A 147 -0.42 -22.02 2.59
C GLY A 147 -1.15 -22.31 3.89
#